data_773bdbe3c026fc568e39707fa84b8069
#
_entry.id   773bdbe3c026fc568e39707fa84b8069
#
_cell.length_a   1.000
_cell.length_b   1.000
_cell.length_c   1.000
_cell.angle_alpha   90.00
_cell.angle_beta   90.00
_cell.angle_gamma   90.00
#
_symmetry.space_group_name_H-M   'P 1'
#
loop_
_entity.id
_entity.type
_entity.pdbx_description
1 polymer ?
#
loop_
_entity_poly.entity_id
_entity_poly.type
_entity_poly.pdbx_seq_one_letter_code
_entity_poly.pdbx_strand_id
1 'polypeptide(L)'
;MKRLYHLNGLIVLCALVSTSLVGGHSAADSSRAVAAAVARTVPGGAFGLPKLSEESKKCIECHKTDNNALYQMWGASKHHRANVGCYECHAADVEDPDVMTDHFEGPPISVIVSPRDCARCHEAEVEEFTGSHHSKAARILGSLDNVLAEVVEGNNAFVTPAFPQGNSAAAVNGCWQCHGSEVRVLTGGKLDPATWPNTGIGRINPDGSEGSCSACHSRHSFSVEQARNPENCGKCHMGPDHPQIEIYEESKHGIAFHANKERMNLDSSKWILGEDYWHAPTCATCHMSATKNQPVTHDVGMRISWNNRPAISVRPEVSDAKMGLPGAAVVWQTRRQNMQNVCLNCHNQAWVDNFYTQYDALVELYNNKFARPGAALNELAAAVKELPVAFTHEADWAWWELWHHEGRRARHGAAMMGPDYTHWHGTYEVAKTFYTHYVPALRHLIEEGLESGDVQRAEAARALQAKLEEVLNSEDHRWFLGKMDPEEAARRQQAAEEFKARYNK
;
A
#
# COMPACT_ATOMS: atom_id res chain seq x y z
N MET A 1 -41.84 -35.01 -11.60
CA MET A 1 -42.49 -35.51 -10.39
C MET A 1 -42.23 -34.49 -9.27
N LYS A 2 -43.32 -33.81 -8.88
CA LYS A 2 -43.35 -32.81 -7.81
C LYS A 2 -43.36 -33.53 -6.46
N ARG A 3 -42.64 -33.06 -5.48
CA ARG A 3 -42.97 -33.24 -4.05
C ARG A 3 -42.74 -31.95 -3.31
N LEU A 4 -43.83 -31.32 -2.92
CA LEU A 4 -43.94 -30.32 -1.84
C LEU A 4 -43.74 -31.03 -0.49
N TYR A 5 -43.10 -30.33 0.46
CA TYR A 5 -43.36 -30.58 1.89
C TYR A 5 -43.71 -29.26 2.59
N HIS A 6 -44.80 -29.36 3.32
CA HIS A 6 -45.48 -28.29 4.05
C HIS A 6 -44.75 -27.89 5.36
N LEU A 7 -44.92 -26.62 5.67
CA LEU A 7 -44.73 -26.04 7.02
C LEU A 7 -45.69 -26.71 8.03
N ASN A 8 -45.23 -26.85 9.27
CA ASN A 8 -46.09 -26.70 10.44
C ASN A 8 -45.31 -26.02 11.58
N GLY A 9 -45.88 -24.90 12.02
CA GLY A 9 -45.39 -24.13 13.14
C GLY A 9 -45.79 -24.72 14.49
N LEU A 10 -45.05 -24.37 15.50
CA LEU A 10 -45.50 -24.48 16.89
C LEU A 10 -45.02 -23.27 17.68
N ILE A 11 -45.99 -22.41 18.03
CA ILE A 11 -45.86 -21.32 18.96
C ILE A 11 -45.97 -21.94 20.38
N VAL A 12 -45.00 -21.74 21.24
CA VAL A 12 -45.16 -21.94 22.67
C VAL A 12 -44.87 -20.64 23.40
N LEU A 13 -45.91 -20.08 23.93
CA LEU A 13 -45.96 -18.94 24.80
C LEU A 13 -45.72 -19.43 26.24
N CYS A 14 -44.61 -18.98 26.90
CA CYS A 14 -44.52 -19.09 28.34
C CYS A 14 -44.09 -17.72 28.91
N ALA A 15 -45.07 -17.07 29.50
CA ALA A 15 -44.84 -15.92 30.37
C ALA A 15 -44.47 -16.42 31.78
N LEU A 16 -43.36 -15.96 32.29
CA LEU A 16 -43.09 -15.96 33.76
C LEU A 16 -42.47 -14.62 34.13
N VAL A 17 -43.26 -13.89 34.91
CA VAL A 17 -42.91 -12.65 35.57
C VAL A 17 -41.96 -12.97 36.71
N SER A 18 -40.79 -12.36 36.69
CA SER A 18 -39.93 -12.25 37.87
C SER A 18 -39.50 -10.81 38.01
N THR A 19 -40.10 -10.12 38.94
CA THR A 19 -39.72 -8.78 39.37
C THR A 19 -38.39 -8.84 40.14
N SER A 20 -37.32 -8.29 39.54
CA SER A 20 -36.15 -7.93 40.27
C SER A 20 -35.88 -6.43 40.06
N LEU A 21 -35.98 -5.70 41.11
CA LEU A 21 -35.58 -4.29 41.19
C LEU A 21 -34.08 -4.19 40.88
N VAL A 22 -33.73 -3.73 39.67
CA VAL A 22 -32.41 -3.21 39.36
C VAL A 22 -32.58 -1.72 39.07
N GLY A 23 -31.86 -0.91 39.85
CA GLY A 23 -31.94 0.53 39.82
C GLY A 23 -31.72 1.07 38.39
N GLY A 24 -32.70 1.84 37.96
CA GLY A 24 -32.68 2.52 36.68
C GLY A 24 -31.59 3.59 36.64
N HIS A 25 -30.46 3.26 36.02
CA HIS A 25 -29.61 4.28 35.45
C HIS A 25 -30.26 4.72 34.13
N SER A 26 -30.86 5.92 34.16
CA SER A 26 -31.62 6.43 33.03
C SER A 26 -30.70 6.65 31.81
N ALA A 27 -31.22 6.37 30.61
CA ALA A 27 -30.55 6.67 29.34
C ALA A 27 -30.16 8.17 29.22
N ALA A 28 -30.72 9.02 30.03
CA ALA A 28 -30.38 10.44 30.18
C ALA A 28 -29.03 10.66 30.88
N ASP A 29 -28.58 9.74 31.76
CA ASP A 29 -27.27 9.89 32.43
C ASP A 29 -26.11 9.43 31.54
N SER A 30 -26.32 8.41 30.67
CA SER A 30 -25.29 8.02 29.71
C SER A 30 -25.12 9.05 28.58
N SER A 31 -26.21 9.65 28.11
CA SER A 31 -26.13 10.76 27.13
C SER A 31 -25.53 12.03 27.71
N ARG A 32 -25.75 12.33 29.01
CA ARG A 32 -25.06 13.42 29.69
C ARG A 32 -23.60 13.16 29.96
N ALA A 33 -23.20 11.91 30.25
CA ALA A 33 -21.81 11.52 30.42
C ALA A 33 -21.04 11.55 29.08
N VAL A 34 -21.65 11.11 28.00
CA VAL A 34 -21.09 11.21 26.65
C VAL A 34 -21.02 12.67 26.18
N ALA A 35 -22.08 13.48 26.42
CA ALA A 35 -22.04 14.89 26.10
C ALA A 35 -21.00 15.65 26.94
N ALA A 36 -20.80 15.27 28.22
CA ALA A 36 -19.77 15.86 29.08
C ALA A 36 -18.34 15.40 28.68
N ALA A 37 -18.17 14.18 28.17
CA ALA A 37 -16.90 13.71 27.63
C ALA A 37 -16.56 14.37 26.28
N VAL A 38 -17.55 14.55 25.41
CA VAL A 38 -17.40 15.29 24.14
C VAL A 38 -17.16 16.77 24.40
N ALA A 39 -17.83 17.37 25.39
CA ALA A 39 -17.62 18.77 25.80
C ALA A 39 -16.23 19.02 26.44
N ARG A 40 -15.56 17.96 26.92
CA ARG A 40 -14.17 18.05 27.41
C ARG A 40 -13.11 17.99 26.31
N THR A 41 -13.47 17.48 25.16
CA THR A 41 -12.54 17.35 24.03
C THR A 41 -12.64 18.47 23.01
N VAL A 42 -13.74 19.24 23.01
CA VAL A 42 -13.92 20.43 22.16
C VAL A 42 -14.48 21.54 23.01
N PRO A 43 -13.66 22.41 23.60
CA PRO A 43 -14.17 23.64 24.18
C PRO A 43 -14.87 24.44 23.09
N GLY A 44 -16.18 24.64 23.20
CA GLY A 44 -16.96 25.53 22.31
C GLY A 44 -16.60 27.02 22.49
N GLY A 45 -15.35 27.30 22.79
CA GLY A 45 -14.77 28.64 22.96
C GLY A 45 -13.66 28.89 21.96
N ALA A 46 -13.41 30.11 21.62
CA ALA A 46 -12.27 30.50 20.81
C ALA A 46 -10.98 30.04 21.48
N PHE A 47 -10.11 29.35 20.68
CA PHE A 47 -8.76 29.01 21.14
C PHE A 47 -8.01 30.32 21.49
N GLY A 48 -7.20 30.29 22.55
CA GLY A 48 -6.33 31.42 22.89
C GLY A 48 -5.32 31.68 21.74
N LEU A 49 -5.23 32.93 21.29
CA LEU A 49 -4.42 33.31 20.14
C LEU A 49 -3.21 34.20 20.46
N PRO A 50 -2.57 34.12 21.64
CA PRO A 50 -1.70 35.21 22.13
C PRO A 50 -0.42 35.41 21.32
N LYS A 51 0.02 34.40 20.50
CA LYS A 51 1.32 34.43 19.80
C LYS A 51 1.25 34.13 18.31
N LEU A 52 0.06 34.12 17.72
CA LEU A 52 -0.05 33.95 16.26
C LEU A 52 0.36 35.23 15.53
N SER A 53 0.86 35.06 14.30
CA SER A 53 1.09 36.17 13.38
C SER A 53 -0.20 36.96 13.12
N GLU A 54 -0.05 38.23 12.75
CA GLU A 54 -1.20 39.07 12.40
C GLU A 54 -1.90 38.55 11.14
N GLU A 55 -1.14 37.95 10.24
CA GLU A 55 -1.64 37.29 9.04
C GLU A 55 -2.53 36.09 9.38
N SER A 56 -2.06 35.20 10.25
CA SER A 56 -2.87 34.06 10.70
C SER A 56 -4.12 34.48 11.45
N LYS A 57 -4.09 35.60 12.20
CA LYS A 57 -5.29 36.14 12.86
C LYS A 57 -6.34 36.59 11.87
N LYS A 58 -5.93 37.26 10.75
CA LYS A 58 -6.83 37.66 9.68
C LYS A 58 -7.50 36.43 9.02
N CYS A 59 -6.77 35.35 8.78
CA CYS A 59 -7.35 34.09 8.27
C CYS A 59 -8.48 33.59 9.17
N ILE A 60 -8.26 33.61 10.47
CA ILE A 60 -9.22 33.12 11.49
C ILE A 60 -10.49 33.95 11.49
N GLU A 61 -10.45 35.25 11.20
CA GLU A 61 -11.64 36.11 11.20
C GLU A 61 -12.76 35.57 10.32
N CYS A 62 -12.41 35.04 9.13
CA CYS A 62 -13.35 34.41 8.20
C CYS A 62 -13.46 32.90 8.42
N HIS A 63 -12.35 32.18 8.42
CA HIS A 63 -12.36 30.71 8.40
C HIS A 63 -12.91 30.04 9.66
N LYS A 64 -12.94 30.73 10.80
CA LYS A 64 -13.64 30.22 12.02
C LYS A 64 -15.15 30.08 11.81
N THR A 65 -15.74 30.83 10.85
CA THR A 65 -17.16 30.79 10.52
C THR A 65 -17.40 30.00 9.26
N ASP A 66 -16.68 30.33 8.18
CA ASP A 66 -16.90 29.78 6.85
C ASP A 66 -16.44 28.33 6.73
N ASN A 67 -15.36 27.97 7.43
CA ASN A 67 -14.76 26.64 7.44
C ASN A 67 -14.54 26.15 8.90
N ASN A 68 -15.57 26.22 9.72
CA ASN A 68 -15.46 25.93 11.15
C ASN A 68 -14.81 24.58 11.48
N ALA A 69 -15.11 23.51 10.72
CA ALA A 69 -14.49 22.20 10.94
C ALA A 69 -12.97 22.23 10.77
N LEU A 70 -12.47 22.94 9.75
CA LEU A 70 -11.04 23.16 9.53
C LEU A 70 -10.41 23.92 10.71
N TYR A 71 -11.06 25.00 11.17
CA TYR A 71 -10.62 25.78 12.32
C TYR A 71 -10.55 24.92 13.59
N GLN A 72 -11.55 24.06 13.84
CA GLN A 72 -11.57 23.16 15.00
C GLN A 72 -10.44 22.10 14.93
N MET A 73 -10.22 21.49 13.75
CA MET A 73 -9.14 20.53 13.56
C MET A 73 -7.77 21.15 13.84
N TRP A 74 -7.51 22.33 13.26
CA TRP A 74 -6.27 23.07 13.54
C TRP A 74 -6.15 23.45 15.01
N GLY A 75 -7.19 23.99 15.61
CA GLY A 75 -7.21 24.42 17.02
C GLY A 75 -6.93 23.27 18.00
N ALA A 76 -7.30 22.04 17.66
CA ALA A 76 -6.99 20.85 18.45
C ALA A 76 -5.57 20.31 18.20
N SER A 77 -4.87 20.79 17.16
CA SER A 77 -3.57 20.27 16.72
C SER A 77 -2.39 20.65 17.65
N LYS A 78 -1.29 19.93 17.50
CA LYS A 78 -0.01 20.30 18.14
C LYS A 78 0.56 21.60 17.57
N HIS A 79 0.28 21.90 16.29
CA HIS A 79 0.70 23.13 15.61
C HIS A 79 0.09 24.36 16.29
N HIS A 80 -1.23 24.36 16.55
CA HIS A 80 -1.86 25.44 17.31
C HIS A 80 -1.19 25.66 18.67
N ARG A 81 -0.93 24.58 19.43
CA ARG A 81 -0.25 24.67 20.72
C ARG A 81 1.18 25.20 20.63
N ALA A 82 1.83 25.01 19.48
CA ALA A 82 3.16 25.56 19.19
C ALA A 82 3.13 26.97 18.59
N ASN A 83 1.96 27.62 18.52
CA ASN A 83 1.73 28.93 17.91
C ASN A 83 2.00 28.98 16.39
N VAL A 84 1.85 27.86 15.70
CA VAL A 84 1.89 27.76 14.23
C VAL A 84 0.47 27.93 13.72
N GLY A 85 0.22 29.01 12.98
CA GLY A 85 -1.09 29.35 12.45
C GLY A 85 -1.26 28.95 10.98
N CYS A 86 -2.25 29.56 10.34
CA CYS A 86 -2.58 29.27 8.95
C CYS A 86 -1.48 29.75 7.99
N TYR A 87 -1.05 31.00 8.20
CA TYR A 87 -0.08 31.65 7.32
C TYR A 87 1.28 30.97 7.33
N GLU A 88 1.73 30.47 8.48
CA GLU A 88 3.03 29.78 8.58
C GLU A 88 3.16 28.55 7.67
N CYS A 89 2.03 27.95 7.26
CA CYS A 89 1.99 26.83 6.32
C CYS A 89 1.62 27.27 4.90
N HIS A 90 0.74 28.28 4.77
CA HIS A 90 0.16 28.71 3.50
C HIS A 90 0.84 29.93 2.88
N ALA A 91 1.89 30.49 3.51
CA ALA A 91 2.68 31.58 2.92
C ALA A 91 3.33 31.12 1.61
N ALA A 92 3.15 31.91 0.55
CA ALA A 92 3.69 31.65 -0.77
C ALA A 92 4.55 32.81 -1.26
N ASP A 93 5.51 32.51 -2.13
CA ASP A 93 6.26 33.52 -2.87
C ASP A 93 5.43 34.01 -4.06
N VAL A 94 5.65 35.25 -4.48
CA VAL A 94 4.90 35.82 -5.63
C VAL A 94 5.22 35.12 -6.97
N GLU A 95 6.32 34.41 -7.02
CA GLU A 95 6.77 33.60 -8.15
C GLU A 95 6.19 32.19 -8.16
N ASP A 96 5.54 31.75 -7.09
CA ASP A 96 4.95 30.41 -7.03
C ASP A 96 3.79 30.31 -8.05
N PRO A 97 3.73 29.24 -8.85
CA PRO A 97 2.75 29.14 -9.94
C PRO A 97 1.29 29.16 -9.49
N ASP A 98 0.99 28.66 -8.27
CA ASP A 98 -0.35 28.59 -7.66
C ASP A 98 -0.60 29.66 -6.61
N VAL A 99 0.21 30.74 -6.64
CA VAL A 99 0.08 31.86 -5.71
C VAL A 99 -1.27 32.57 -5.88
N MET A 100 -1.88 32.88 -4.77
CA MET A 100 -3.09 33.69 -4.66
C MET A 100 -2.73 35.03 -4.01
N THR A 101 -2.86 36.12 -4.77
CA THR A 101 -2.52 37.49 -4.32
C THR A 101 -3.74 38.30 -3.94
N ASP A 102 -4.93 37.84 -4.33
CA ASP A 102 -6.22 38.56 -4.22
C ASP A 102 -7.24 37.83 -3.31
N HIS A 103 -6.81 36.80 -2.57
CA HIS A 103 -7.70 36.04 -1.69
C HIS A 103 -8.24 36.90 -0.51
N PHE A 104 -7.41 37.78 0.02
CA PHE A 104 -7.74 38.74 1.07
C PHE A 104 -6.76 39.90 1.06
N GLU A 105 -7.05 40.97 1.82
CA GLU A 105 -6.09 42.09 1.96
C GLU A 105 -4.92 41.68 2.85
N GLY A 106 -3.93 40.98 2.26
CA GLY A 106 -2.78 40.44 2.98
C GLY A 106 -1.69 39.91 2.06
N PRO A 107 -0.68 39.24 2.61
CA PRO A 107 0.41 38.67 1.84
C PRO A 107 -0.07 37.48 0.98
N PRO A 108 0.73 37.11 -0.06
CA PRO A 108 0.43 35.98 -0.94
C PRO A 108 0.34 34.67 -0.19
N ILE A 109 -0.57 33.81 -0.62
CA ILE A 109 -0.74 32.45 -0.09
C ILE A 109 -0.87 31.41 -1.19
N SER A 110 -0.64 30.13 -0.87
CA SER A 110 -0.99 28.98 -1.70
C SER A 110 -1.95 28.05 -0.97
N VAL A 111 -2.90 27.46 -1.70
CA VAL A 111 -3.76 26.40 -1.17
C VAL A 111 -2.96 25.12 -0.96
N ILE A 112 -1.97 24.86 -1.79
CA ILE A 112 -1.14 23.67 -1.71
C ILE A 112 0.01 23.91 -0.75
N VAL A 113 0.02 23.15 0.36
CA VAL A 113 1.17 23.06 1.24
C VAL A 113 2.00 21.85 0.81
N SER A 114 3.25 22.12 0.47
CA SER A 114 4.21 21.17 -0.05
C SER A 114 5.18 20.69 1.03
N PRO A 115 6.03 19.68 0.77
CA PRO A 115 7.14 19.35 1.64
C PRO A 115 8.12 20.51 1.87
N ARG A 116 8.30 21.40 0.89
CA ARG A 116 9.15 22.60 1.00
C ARG A 116 8.68 23.53 2.13
N ASP A 117 7.36 23.70 2.27
CA ASP A 117 6.79 24.51 3.34
C ASP A 117 7.00 23.86 4.72
N CYS A 118 6.83 22.54 4.79
CA CYS A 118 7.08 21.77 6.01
C CYS A 118 8.56 21.84 6.43
N ALA A 119 9.48 21.86 5.48
CA ALA A 119 10.94 21.89 5.72
C ALA A 119 11.41 23.14 6.51
N ARG A 120 10.62 24.22 6.51
CA ARG A 120 10.93 25.41 7.32
C ARG A 120 11.10 25.08 8.80
N CYS A 121 10.49 24.00 9.31
CA CYS A 121 10.56 23.55 10.69
C CYS A 121 10.89 22.05 10.83
N HIS A 122 10.62 21.23 9.80
CA HIS A 122 10.76 19.78 9.77
C HIS A 122 11.78 19.32 8.73
N GLU A 123 12.95 19.95 8.71
CA GLU A 123 14.00 19.75 7.68
C GLU A 123 14.43 18.27 7.60
N ALA A 124 14.71 17.64 8.74
CA ALA A 124 15.19 16.26 8.78
C ALA A 124 14.14 15.25 8.26
N GLU A 125 12.87 15.42 8.68
CA GLU A 125 11.78 14.57 8.23
C GLU A 125 11.53 14.72 6.72
N VAL A 126 11.63 15.94 6.21
CA VAL A 126 11.47 16.22 4.78
C VAL A 126 12.64 15.65 3.97
N GLU A 127 13.88 15.79 4.45
CA GLU A 127 15.06 15.20 3.78
C GLU A 127 14.92 13.68 3.66
N GLU A 128 14.59 12.97 4.76
CA GLU A 128 14.38 11.52 4.75
C GLU A 128 13.21 11.12 3.85
N PHE A 129 12.09 11.82 3.94
CA PHE A 129 10.92 11.55 3.10
C PHE A 129 11.22 11.77 1.61
N THR A 130 11.90 12.85 1.25
CA THR A 130 12.30 13.16 -0.13
C THR A 130 13.27 12.10 -0.67
N GLY A 131 14.11 11.51 0.17
CA GLY A 131 14.97 10.37 -0.16
C GLY A 131 14.21 9.07 -0.42
N SER A 132 12.97 8.94 0.05
CA SER A 132 12.18 7.71 0.00
C SER A 132 11.46 7.48 -1.33
N HIS A 133 11.02 6.23 -1.56
CA HIS A 133 10.16 5.90 -2.70
C HIS A 133 8.75 6.54 -2.60
N HIS A 134 8.30 6.89 -1.40
CA HIS A 134 7.00 7.53 -1.22
C HIS A 134 6.92 8.90 -1.89
N SER A 135 7.94 9.73 -1.77
CA SER A 135 7.97 11.04 -2.44
C SER A 135 7.97 10.92 -3.97
N LYS A 136 8.43 9.79 -4.51
CA LYS A 136 8.56 9.51 -5.94
C LYS A 136 7.46 8.61 -6.49
N ALA A 137 6.41 8.37 -5.70
CA ALA A 137 5.36 7.41 -6.07
C ALA A 137 4.63 7.78 -7.37
N ALA A 138 4.45 9.06 -7.68
CA ALA A 138 3.89 9.51 -8.95
C ALA A 138 4.78 9.11 -10.15
N ARG A 139 6.09 9.20 -10.02
CA ARG A 139 7.02 8.81 -11.10
C ARG A 139 7.02 7.30 -11.34
N ILE A 140 6.73 6.51 -10.32
CA ILE A 140 6.63 5.04 -10.43
C ILE A 140 5.46 4.63 -11.32
N LEU A 141 4.40 5.45 -11.42
CA LEU A 141 3.28 5.21 -12.34
C LEU A 141 3.64 5.30 -13.83
N GLY A 142 4.80 5.82 -14.21
CA GLY A 142 5.34 5.64 -15.55
C GLY A 142 5.68 4.18 -15.91
N SER A 143 5.29 3.25 -15.02
CA SER A 143 5.40 1.81 -15.17
C SER A 143 4.14 1.22 -15.84
N LEU A 144 4.13 -0.10 -15.97
CA LEU A 144 3.07 -0.88 -16.59
C LEU A 144 1.69 -0.70 -15.93
N ASP A 145 1.63 -0.32 -14.65
CA ASP A 145 0.38 -0.10 -13.93
C ASP A 145 -0.46 1.05 -14.56
N ASN A 146 0.21 2.10 -15.02
CA ASN A 146 -0.47 3.21 -15.68
C ASN A 146 -0.99 2.80 -17.08
N VAL A 147 -0.21 2.03 -17.82
CA VAL A 147 -0.64 1.47 -19.11
C VAL A 147 -1.89 0.60 -18.95
N LEU A 148 -1.97 -0.19 -17.87
CA LEU A 148 -3.15 -0.99 -17.57
C LEU A 148 -4.41 -0.14 -17.36
N ALA A 149 -4.30 1.01 -16.69
CA ALA A 149 -5.41 1.94 -16.54
C ALA A 149 -5.90 2.45 -17.88
N GLU A 150 -5.01 2.79 -18.80
CA GLU A 150 -5.36 3.22 -20.16
C GLU A 150 -6.03 2.10 -20.97
N VAL A 151 -5.55 0.87 -20.87
CA VAL A 151 -6.14 -0.30 -21.54
C VAL A 151 -7.58 -0.55 -21.06
N VAL A 152 -7.81 -0.45 -19.74
CA VAL A 152 -9.14 -0.64 -19.14
C VAL A 152 -10.09 0.49 -19.53
N GLU A 153 -9.61 1.72 -19.58
CA GLU A 153 -10.40 2.92 -19.90
C GLU A 153 -10.71 3.04 -21.40
N GLY A 154 -9.82 2.55 -22.24
CA GLY A 154 -9.90 2.73 -23.69
C GLY A 154 -9.75 4.21 -24.08
N ASN A 155 -10.72 4.74 -24.86
CA ASN A 155 -10.68 6.12 -25.35
C ASN A 155 -11.47 7.10 -24.47
N ASN A 156 -11.94 6.71 -23.29
CA ASN A 156 -12.72 7.56 -22.40
C ASN A 156 -11.83 8.37 -21.48
N ALA A 157 -11.07 9.28 -22.03
CA ALA A 157 -10.19 10.14 -21.26
C ALA A 157 -10.95 11.30 -20.60
N PHE A 158 -10.50 11.70 -19.42
CA PHE A 158 -11.00 12.90 -18.74
C PHE A 158 -10.43 14.15 -19.40
N VAL A 159 -11.24 14.80 -20.23
CA VAL A 159 -10.84 15.96 -21.06
C VAL A 159 -11.10 17.25 -20.31
N THR A 160 -10.10 18.13 -20.28
CA THR A 160 -10.21 19.51 -19.77
C THR A 160 -9.59 20.49 -20.76
N PRO A 161 -9.85 21.80 -20.63
CA PRO A 161 -9.21 22.81 -21.49
C PRO A 161 -7.67 22.74 -21.46
N ALA A 162 -7.05 22.36 -20.36
CA ALA A 162 -5.60 22.21 -20.25
C ALA A 162 -5.10 20.86 -20.79
N PHE A 163 -5.99 19.87 -20.89
CA PHE A 163 -5.72 18.54 -21.42
C PHE A 163 -6.70 18.19 -22.53
N PRO A 164 -6.57 18.81 -23.70
CA PRO A 164 -7.50 18.56 -24.82
C PRO A 164 -7.42 17.13 -25.36
N GLN A 165 -6.30 16.41 -25.13
CA GLN A 165 -6.16 14.96 -25.39
C GLN A 165 -6.68 14.10 -24.24
N GLY A 166 -7.02 14.70 -23.10
CA GLY A 166 -7.51 14.03 -21.91
C GLY A 166 -6.43 13.36 -21.06
N ASN A 167 -6.78 13.11 -19.81
CA ASN A 167 -6.09 12.22 -18.90
C ASN A 167 -6.91 10.95 -18.70
N SER A 168 -6.26 9.83 -18.34
CA SER A 168 -6.98 8.62 -17.95
C SER A 168 -7.89 8.90 -16.75
N ALA A 169 -9.20 8.76 -16.89
CA ALA A 169 -10.15 8.94 -15.79
C ALA A 169 -9.97 7.87 -14.72
N ALA A 170 -9.59 6.64 -15.10
CA ALA A 170 -9.26 5.57 -14.19
C ALA A 170 -8.00 5.90 -13.35
N ALA A 171 -6.98 6.49 -13.96
CA ALA A 171 -5.80 6.94 -13.23
C ALA A 171 -6.12 8.10 -12.29
N VAL A 172 -6.85 9.13 -12.75
CA VAL A 172 -7.22 10.32 -11.94
C VAL A 172 -8.02 9.93 -10.70
N ASN A 173 -9.01 9.06 -10.85
CA ASN A 173 -9.90 8.65 -9.76
C ASN A 173 -9.39 7.44 -8.96
N GLY A 174 -8.42 6.71 -9.48
CA GLY A 174 -7.82 5.50 -8.88
C GLY A 174 -6.37 5.70 -8.51
N CYS A 175 -5.46 5.41 -9.43
CA CYS A 175 -4.02 5.32 -9.17
C CYS A 175 -3.44 6.58 -8.49
N TRP A 176 -3.84 7.76 -8.96
CA TRP A 176 -3.30 9.03 -8.45
C TRP A 176 -3.77 9.39 -7.04
N GLN A 177 -4.86 8.78 -6.56
CA GLN A 177 -5.33 9.00 -5.19
C GLN A 177 -4.36 8.44 -4.15
N CYS A 178 -3.63 7.37 -4.50
CA CYS A 178 -2.58 6.78 -3.66
C CYS A 178 -1.19 7.29 -4.07
N HIS A 179 -0.85 7.18 -5.36
CA HIS A 179 0.49 7.48 -5.86
C HIS A 179 0.76 8.97 -6.07
N GLY A 180 -0.27 9.75 -6.36
CA GLY A 180 -0.11 11.13 -6.78
C GLY A 180 0.19 11.27 -8.28
N SER A 181 0.22 12.51 -8.72
CA SER A 181 0.62 12.93 -10.07
C SER A 181 1.08 14.38 -10.03
N GLU A 182 1.49 14.94 -11.18
CA GLU A 182 1.79 16.36 -11.30
C GLU A 182 0.52 17.20 -11.14
N VAL A 183 0.54 18.16 -10.22
CA VAL A 183 -0.52 19.16 -10.08
C VAL A 183 -0.22 20.31 -11.04
N ARG A 184 -1.12 20.57 -11.98
CA ARG A 184 -0.98 21.63 -12.97
C ARG A 184 -1.76 22.86 -12.59
N VAL A 185 -1.17 24.01 -12.93
CA VAL A 185 -1.73 25.32 -12.70
C VAL A 185 -2.13 25.94 -14.04
N LEU A 186 -3.37 26.41 -14.13
CA LEU A 186 -3.92 27.13 -15.28
C LEU A 186 -3.55 28.60 -15.19
N THR A 187 -3.80 29.33 -16.31
CA THR A 187 -3.64 30.78 -16.35
C THR A 187 -4.40 31.46 -15.21
N GLY A 188 -3.72 32.30 -14.46
CA GLY A 188 -4.28 33.03 -13.30
C GLY A 188 -4.22 32.23 -12.00
N GLY A 189 -3.28 31.30 -11.87
CA GLY A 189 -3.00 30.58 -10.60
C GLY A 189 -4.03 29.52 -10.22
N LYS A 190 -4.99 29.20 -11.10
CA LYS A 190 -6.04 28.21 -10.83
C LYS A 190 -5.53 26.79 -10.98
N LEU A 191 -5.86 25.92 -10.04
CA LEU A 191 -5.53 24.50 -10.13
C LEU A 191 -6.38 23.80 -11.20
N ASP A 192 -5.74 22.97 -12.04
CA ASP A 192 -6.43 22.23 -13.08
C ASP A 192 -7.28 21.10 -12.49
N PRO A 193 -8.60 21.06 -12.76
CA PRO A 193 -9.49 20.03 -12.24
C PRO A 193 -9.17 18.61 -12.71
N ALA A 194 -8.35 18.42 -13.75
CA ALA A 194 -7.86 17.11 -14.15
C ALA A 194 -6.71 16.58 -13.28
N THR A 195 -6.12 17.41 -12.43
CA THR A 195 -4.96 17.07 -11.58
C THR A 195 -5.16 17.46 -10.11
N TRP A 196 -6.23 18.18 -9.81
CA TRP A 196 -6.60 18.60 -8.47
C TRP A 196 -8.09 18.42 -8.22
N PRO A 197 -8.56 17.83 -7.08
CA PRO A 197 -7.79 17.42 -5.90
C PRO A 197 -6.82 16.27 -6.15
N ASN A 198 -5.66 16.30 -5.46
CA ASN A 198 -4.62 15.29 -5.54
C ASN A 198 -4.06 15.02 -4.14
N THR A 199 -4.37 13.84 -3.58
CA THR A 199 -4.04 13.47 -2.21
C THR A 199 -2.91 12.44 -2.12
N GLY A 200 -2.42 11.98 -3.27
CA GLY A 200 -1.43 10.92 -3.36
C GLY A 200 -0.08 11.31 -2.74
N ILE A 201 0.57 10.32 -2.17
CA ILE A 201 1.78 10.50 -1.36
C ILE A 201 2.97 11.06 -2.14
N GLY A 202 3.06 10.74 -3.45
CA GLY A 202 4.12 11.21 -4.34
C GLY A 202 3.70 12.38 -5.24
N ARG A 203 2.73 13.20 -4.81
CA ARG A 203 2.27 14.37 -5.55
C ARG A 203 3.46 15.25 -5.97
N ILE A 204 3.50 15.64 -7.23
CA ILE A 204 4.45 16.64 -7.76
C ILE A 204 3.77 17.99 -7.65
N ASN A 205 4.32 18.86 -6.82
CA ASN A 205 3.73 20.14 -6.45
C ASN A 205 4.08 21.25 -7.46
N PRO A 206 3.29 22.33 -7.56
CA PRO A 206 3.57 23.45 -8.46
C PRO A 206 4.94 24.11 -8.21
N ASP A 207 5.44 24.09 -6.97
CA ASP A 207 6.76 24.59 -6.61
C ASP A 207 7.92 23.65 -7.00
N GLY A 208 7.62 22.54 -7.69
CA GLY A 208 8.56 21.53 -8.15
C GLY A 208 8.98 20.52 -7.08
N SER A 209 8.53 20.66 -5.83
CA SER A 209 8.79 19.66 -4.79
C SER A 209 7.95 18.40 -4.97
N GLU A 210 8.44 17.26 -4.45
CA GLU A 210 7.78 15.97 -4.59
C GLU A 210 7.30 15.43 -3.26
N GLY A 211 6.06 14.96 -3.27
CA GLY A 211 5.44 14.29 -2.14
C GLY A 211 4.36 15.10 -1.44
N SER A 212 3.73 14.45 -0.46
CA SER A 212 2.65 15.03 0.33
C SER A 212 2.67 14.48 1.75
N CYS A 213 3.17 15.29 2.70
CA CYS A 213 3.17 14.94 4.13
C CYS A 213 1.75 14.68 4.65
N SER A 214 0.76 15.39 4.07
CA SER A 214 -0.66 15.24 4.44
C SER A 214 -1.26 13.90 4.01
N ALA A 215 -0.57 13.09 3.22
CA ALA A 215 -0.98 11.72 2.94
C ALA A 215 -0.96 10.85 4.22
N CYS A 216 -0.04 11.10 5.14
CA CYS A 216 0.02 10.39 6.43
C CYS A 216 -0.48 11.26 7.59
N HIS A 217 -0.15 12.54 7.60
CA HIS A 217 -0.55 13.51 8.61
C HIS A 217 -1.73 14.34 8.12
N SER A 218 -2.94 13.82 8.28
CA SER A 218 -4.14 14.49 7.74
C SER A 218 -4.27 15.92 8.23
N ARG A 219 -4.39 16.82 7.28
CA ARG A 219 -4.68 18.24 7.51
C ARG A 219 -6.10 18.40 8.07
N HIS A 220 -6.35 19.22 9.04
CA HIS A 220 -5.47 20.21 9.67
C HIS A 220 -5.14 19.81 11.11
N SER A 221 -5.48 18.58 11.52
CA SER A 221 -5.16 18.03 12.84
C SER A 221 -3.69 17.60 12.98
N PHE A 222 -3.08 17.13 11.90
CA PHE A 222 -1.70 16.62 11.84
C PHE A 222 -1.39 15.62 12.95
N SER A 223 -2.34 14.71 13.22
CA SER A 223 -2.25 13.76 14.30
C SER A 223 -1.15 12.73 14.08
N VAL A 224 -0.26 12.58 15.04
CA VAL A 224 0.73 11.50 15.06
C VAL A 224 0.09 10.17 15.42
N GLU A 225 -0.98 10.17 16.22
CA GLU A 225 -1.78 8.99 16.51
C GLU A 225 -2.34 8.37 15.23
N GLN A 226 -2.95 9.22 14.37
CA GLN A 226 -3.46 8.78 13.08
C GLN A 226 -2.33 8.22 12.19
N ALA A 227 -1.18 8.90 12.12
CA ALA A 227 -0.05 8.47 11.29
C ALA A 227 0.52 7.11 11.71
N ARG A 228 0.41 6.73 13.00
CA ARG A 228 0.89 5.46 13.57
C ARG A 228 -0.11 4.33 13.50
N ASN A 229 -1.37 4.65 13.23
CA ASN A 229 -2.44 3.67 13.13
C ASN A 229 -2.31 2.88 11.81
N PRO A 230 -2.40 1.53 11.82
CA PRO A 230 -2.29 0.69 10.63
C PRO A 230 -3.21 1.09 9.49
N GLU A 231 -4.45 1.48 9.78
CA GLU A 231 -5.45 1.90 8.79
C GLU A 231 -5.00 3.13 7.97
N ASN A 232 -4.11 3.96 8.54
CA ASN A 232 -3.57 5.09 7.79
C ASN A 232 -2.59 4.67 6.68
N CYS A 233 -1.87 3.57 6.87
CA CYS A 233 -1.06 2.94 5.82
C CYS A 233 -1.97 2.14 4.86
N GLY A 234 -2.93 1.42 5.45
CA GLY A 234 -3.87 0.53 4.77
C GLY A 234 -4.70 1.20 3.69
N LYS A 235 -5.02 2.49 3.82
CA LYS A 235 -5.81 3.22 2.79
C LYS A 235 -5.16 3.26 1.40
N CYS A 236 -3.84 2.98 1.32
CA CYS A 236 -3.10 2.85 0.06
C CYS A 236 -2.50 1.44 -0.08
N HIS A 237 -2.06 0.81 1.01
CA HIS A 237 -1.49 -0.53 1.04
C HIS A 237 -2.58 -1.58 1.22
N MET A 238 -3.40 -1.74 0.17
CA MET A 238 -4.58 -2.62 0.12
C MET A 238 -4.79 -3.16 -1.29
N GLY A 239 -5.65 -4.13 -1.43
CA GLY A 239 -6.10 -4.63 -2.73
C GLY A 239 -5.33 -5.84 -3.25
N PRO A 240 -5.57 -6.26 -4.50
CA PRO A 240 -5.17 -7.58 -4.98
C PRO A 240 -3.66 -7.78 -5.12
N ASP A 241 -2.89 -6.73 -5.28
CA ASP A 241 -1.44 -6.80 -5.57
C ASP A 241 -0.55 -6.46 -4.38
N HIS A 242 -1.06 -5.71 -3.41
CA HIS A 242 -0.30 -5.27 -2.22
C HIS A 242 -1.19 -5.19 -0.97
N PRO A 243 -1.84 -6.30 -0.57
CA PRO A 243 -2.83 -6.36 0.50
C PRO A 243 -2.19 -6.34 1.89
N GLN A 244 -1.32 -5.36 2.17
CA GLN A 244 -0.60 -5.36 3.44
C GLN A 244 -1.51 -5.15 4.63
N ILE A 245 -2.59 -4.34 4.50
CA ILE A 245 -3.52 -4.16 5.62
C ILE A 245 -4.29 -5.44 5.89
N GLU A 246 -4.78 -6.12 4.88
CA GLU A 246 -5.53 -7.37 5.00
C GLU A 246 -4.65 -8.47 5.64
N ILE A 247 -3.38 -8.56 5.20
CA ILE A 247 -2.41 -9.50 5.78
C ILE A 247 -2.11 -9.13 7.25
N TYR A 248 -1.97 -7.84 7.55
CA TYR A 248 -1.73 -7.39 8.91
C TYR A 248 -2.90 -7.76 9.83
N GLU A 249 -4.14 -7.55 9.38
CA GLU A 249 -5.36 -7.86 10.13
C GLU A 249 -5.45 -9.34 10.52
N GLU A 250 -5.08 -10.27 9.63
CA GLU A 250 -5.07 -11.70 9.93
C GLU A 250 -3.83 -12.14 10.74
N SER A 251 -2.78 -11.33 10.78
CA SER A 251 -1.55 -11.66 11.48
C SER A 251 -1.71 -11.61 13.00
N LYS A 252 -0.85 -12.34 13.71
CA LYS A 252 -0.80 -12.26 15.18
C LYS A 252 -0.47 -10.86 15.68
N HIS A 253 0.27 -10.07 14.91
CA HIS A 253 0.58 -8.67 15.24
C HIS A 253 -0.65 -7.78 15.15
N GLY A 254 -1.45 -7.91 14.09
CA GLY A 254 -2.69 -7.16 13.93
C GLY A 254 -3.72 -7.53 15.01
N ILE A 255 -3.92 -8.82 15.24
CA ILE A 255 -4.81 -9.31 16.32
C ILE A 255 -4.37 -8.75 17.69
N ALA A 256 -3.06 -8.75 17.97
CA ALA A 256 -2.54 -8.20 19.23
C ALA A 256 -2.72 -6.67 19.30
N PHE A 257 -2.57 -5.95 18.18
CA PHE A 257 -2.82 -4.53 18.12
C PHE A 257 -4.27 -4.18 18.46
N HIS A 258 -5.24 -4.82 17.79
CA HIS A 258 -6.65 -4.58 18.05
C HIS A 258 -7.05 -4.89 19.50
N ALA A 259 -6.50 -5.96 20.06
CA ALA A 259 -6.75 -6.32 21.46
C ALA A 259 -6.16 -5.34 22.48
N ASN A 260 -5.19 -4.51 22.06
CA ASN A 260 -4.46 -3.61 22.96
C ASN A 260 -4.42 -2.16 22.47
N LYS A 261 -5.23 -1.76 21.50
CA LYS A 261 -5.17 -0.44 20.85
C LYS A 261 -5.10 0.73 21.85
N GLU A 262 -5.91 0.69 22.89
CA GLU A 262 -5.96 1.72 23.94
C GLU A 262 -4.67 1.83 24.79
N ARG A 263 -3.81 0.80 24.71
CA ARG A 263 -2.54 0.72 25.44
C ARG A 263 -1.32 1.07 24.58
N MET A 264 -1.55 1.39 23.32
CA MET A 264 -0.47 1.62 22.34
C MET A 264 0.15 3.02 22.47
N ASN A 265 -0.43 3.90 23.27
CA ASN A 265 0.08 5.26 23.52
C ASN A 265 0.41 6.02 22.21
N LEU A 266 -0.47 5.90 21.22
CA LEU A 266 -0.21 6.35 19.85
C LEU A 266 0.07 7.86 19.72
N ASP A 267 -0.39 8.69 20.69
CA ASP A 267 -0.12 10.14 20.71
C ASP A 267 1.15 10.52 21.47
N SER A 268 1.94 9.57 21.99
CA SER A 268 3.21 9.88 22.68
C SER A 268 4.14 10.71 21.78
N SER A 269 4.85 11.67 22.37
CA SER A 269 5.76 12.53 21.62
C SER A 269 6.96 11.78 21.02
N LYS A 270 7.45 10.71 21.68
CA LYS A 270 8.59 9.92 21.25
C LYS A 270 8.18 8.60 20.61
N TRP A 271 7.28 7.89 21.24
CA TRP A 271 6.74 6.59 20.82
C TRP A 271 7.82 5.54 20.51
N ILE A 272 8.65 5.26 21.50
CA ILE A 272 9.79 4.33 21.45
C ILE A 272 9.30 2.93 21.83
N LEU A 273 9.52 1.95 20.96
CA LEU A 273 9.19 0.55 21.24
C LEU A 273 10.00 0.02 22.43
N GLY A 274 9.30 -0.56 23.41
CA GLY A 274 9.87 -1.07 24.65
C GLY A 274 9.96 -0.04 25.78
N GLU A 275 9.72 1.24 25.50
CA GLU A 275 9.67 2.32 26.51
C GLU A 275 8.25 2.90 26.62
N ASP A 276 7.70 3.42 25.51
CA ASP A 276 6.40 4.07 25.48
C ASP A 276 5.26 3.05 25.23
N TYR A 277 5.54 1.97 24.54
CA TYR A 277 4.60 0.87 24.26
C TYR A 277 5.32 -0.46 23.98
N TRP A 278 4.62 -1.61 24.16
CA TRP A 278 5.20 -2.96 24.00
C TRP A 278 4.18 -4.06 23.65
N HIS A 279 2.91 -3.73 23.44
CA HIS A 279 1.86 -4.73 23.29
C HIS A 279 1.81 -5.36 21.91
N ALA A 280 2.05 -4.57 20.87
CA ALA A 280 2.08 -5.01 19.49
C ALA A 280 2.83 -4.03 18.61
N PRO A 281 3.44 -4.47 17.50
CA PRO A 281 3.93 -3.55 16.47
C PRO A 281 2.78 -3.13 15.53
N THR A 282 2.87 -1.89 15.01
CA THR A 282 2.09 -1.42 13.87
C THR A 282 2.97 -1.34 12.63
N CYS A 283 2.42 -0.97 11.47
CA CYS A 283 3.21 -0.69 10.28
C CYS A 283 4.30 0.35 10.57
N ALA A 284 3.93 1.44 11.27
CA ALA A 284 4.87 2.48 11.67
C ALA A 284 5.97 1.94 12.62
N THR A 285 5.65 1.02 13.52
CA THR A 285 6.67 0.39 14.39
C THR A 285 7.75 -0.28 13.58
N CYS A 286 7.36 -1.11 12.59
CA CYS A 286 8.32 -1.87 11.80
C CYS A 286 9.12 -0.99 10.84
N HIS A 287 8.47 -0.01 10.20
CA HIS A 287 9.07 0.72 9.09
C HIS A 287 9.63 2.10 9.45
N MET A 288 9.18 2.75 10.52
CA MET A 288 9.48 4.16 10.77
C MET A 288 9.91 4.47 12.20
N SER A 289 9.26 3.86 13.20
CA SER A 289 9.36 4.33 14.59
C SER A 289 10.71 4.07 15.24
N ALA A 290 11.00 4.87 16.26
CA ALA A 290 12.18 4.68 17.08
C ALA A 290 12.10 3.39 17.91
N THR A 291 13.25 2.78 18.11
CA THR A 291 13.49 1.75 19.12
C THR A 291 14.65 2.19 20.02
N LYS A 292 14.93 1.44 21.06
CA LYS A 292 16.09 1.72 21.92
C LYS A 292 17.41 1.91 21.14
N ASN A 293 17.54 1.21 19.99
CA ASN A 293 18.79 1.15 19.23
C ASN A 293 18.70 1.82 17.85
N GLN A 294 17.54 2.38 17.50
CA GLN A 294 17.35 3.04 16.21
C GLN A 294 16.52 4.31 16.34
N PRO A 295 16.87 5.38 15.61
CA PRO A 295 16.03 6.58 15.54
C PRO A 295 14.74 6.32 14.75
N VAL A 296 13.81 7.27 14.82
CA VAL A 296 12.70 7.38 13.87
C VAL A 296 13.25 7.67 12.47
N THR A 297 12.54 7.23 11.44
CA THR A 297 12.85 7.60 10.06
C THR A 297 11.57 7.82 9.24
N HIS A 298 11.62 8.76 8.31
CA HIS A 298 10.60 8.99 7.29
C HIS A 298 10.95 8.36 5.93
N ASP A 299 12.11 7.70 5.81
CA ASP A 299 12.40 6.79 4.71
C ASP A 299 12.00 5.35 5.08
N VAL A 300 10.77 4.99 4.70
CA VAL A 300 10.21 3.64 4.95
C VAL A 300 11.03 2.53 4.30
N GLY A 301 11.80 2.85 3.26
CA GLY A 301 12.68 1.92 2.55
C GLY A 301 13.89 1.45 3.36
N MET A 302 14.28 2.21 4.39
CA MET A 302 15.47 1.93 5.21
C MET A 302 15.46 0.59 5.95
N ARG A 303 14.31 -0.10 5.99
CA ARG A 303 14.12 -1.39 6.66
C ARG A 303 13.58 -2.47 5.73
N ILE A 304 13.56 -2.23 4.39
CA ILE A 304 13.02 -3.15 3.39
C ILE A 304 14.17 -3.72 2.55
N SER A 305 14.42 -5.02 2.67
CA SER A 305 15.50 -5.74 1.98
C SER A 305 15.08 -6.45 0.70
N TRP A 306 13.79 -6.51 0.40
CA TRP A 306 13.20 -7.04 -0.84
C TRP A 306 12.20 -6.04 -1.40
N ASN A 307 11.94 -6.10 -2.70
CA ASN A 307 10.93 -5.29 -3.34
C ASN A 307 9.86 -6.12 -4.05
N ASN A 308 8.85 -5.46 -4.57
CA ASN A 308 7.72 -6.06 -5.27
C ASN A 308 7.94 -6.15 -6.78
N ARG A 309 9.08 -5.74 -7.27
CA ARG A 309 9.36 -5.79 -8.70
C ARG A 309 9.31 -7.22 -9.21
N PRO A 310 8.59 -7.32 -10.26
CA PRO A 310 7.83 -8.46 -10.62
C PRO A 310 8.69 -9.50 -11.20
N ALA A 311 9.17 -9.69 -12.08
CA ALA A 311 9.71 -10.89 -12.68
C ALA A 311 10.51 -11.76 -11.71
N ILE A 312 11.22 -11.14 -10.83
CA ILE A 312 12.00 -11.73 -9.75
C ILE A 312 12.01 -10.76 -8.59
N SER A 313 11.82 -11.21 -7.39
CA SER A 313 11.96 -10.39 -6.19
C SER A 313 13.44 -10.10 -5.92
N VAL A 314 13.99 -9.18 -6.68
CA VAL A 314 15.40 -8.77 -6.54
C VAL A 314 15.56 -7.81 -5.37
N ARG A 315 16.79 -7.68 -4.91
CA ARG A 315 17.16 -6.69 -3.89
C ARG A 315 16.88 -5.27 -4.40
N PRO A 316 16.55 -4.31 -3.50
CA PRO A 316 16.14 -2.97 -3.92
C PRO A 316 17.09 -2.28 -4.89
N GLU A 317 18.39 -2.36 -4.65
CA GLU A 317 19.41 -1.70 -5.46
C GLU A 317 19.34 -2.11 -6.95
N VAL A 318 19.07 -3.38 -7.20
CA VAL A 318 19.00 -3.90 -8.58
C VAL A 318 17.76 -3.38 -9.29
N SER A 319 16.62 -3.32 -8.60
CA SER A 319 15.39 -2.81 -9.20
C SER A 319 15.39 -1.30 -9.34
N ASP A 320 15.95 -0.57 -8.39
CA ASP A 320 16.07 0.89 -8.45
C ASP A 320 16.92 1.31 -9.65
N ALA A 321 18.05 0.62 -9.88
CA ALA A 321 18.86 0.85 -11.07
C ALA A 321 18.10 0.60 -12.38
N LYS A 322 17.30 -0.46 -12.44
CA LYS A 322 16.47 -0.76 -13.64
C LYS A 322 15.38 0.29 -13.89
N MET A 323 14.88 0.92 -12.83
CA MET A 323 13.88 1.98 -12.94
C MET A 323 14.47 3.37 -13.20
N GLY A 324 15.79 3.50 -13.22
CA GLY A 324 16.44 4.81 -13.31
C GLY A 324 16.22 5.68 -12.05
N LEU A 325 15.84 5.08 -10.94
CA LEU A 325 15.73 5.77 -9.66
C LEU A 325 17.12 5.95 -9.06
N PRO A 326 17.35 7.01 -8.27
CA PRO A 326 18.61 7.14 -7.51
C PRO A 326 18.78 5.87 -6.67
N GLY A 327 19.95 5.29 -6.75
CA GLY A 327 20.28 4.09 -5.98
C GLY A 327 20.04 4.33 -4.49
N ALA A 328 19.57 3.31 -3.80
CA ALA A 328 19.39 3.39 -2.37
C ALA A 328 20.74 3.71 -1.69
N ALA A 329 20.76 4.73 -0.86
CA ALA A 329 21.93 5.12 -0.10
C ALA A 329 22.45 4.00 0.84
N VAL A 330 21.59 3.01 1.13
CA VAL A 330 21.85 1.93 2.08
C VAL A 330 21.62 0.57 1.41
N VAL A 331 22.62 -0.30 1.44
CA VAL A 331 22.55 -1.66 0.87
C VAL A 331 21.52 -2.53 1.59
N TRP A 332 20.98 -3.54 0.89
CA TRP A 332 19.90 -4.38 1.41
C TRP A 332 20.27 -5.13 2.72
N GLN A 333 21.54 -5.48 2.93
CA GLN A 333 21.99 -6.13 4.16
C GLN A 333 21.79 -5.23 5.38
N THR A 334 22.15 -3.96 5.25
CA THR A 334 21.93 -2.95 6.30
C THR A 334 20.44 -2.71 6.52
N ARG A 335 19.63 -2.63 5.47
CA ARG A 335 18.18 -2.51 5.58
C ARG A 335 17.56 -3.69 6.32
N ARG A 336 18.02 -4.93 6.05
CA ARG A 336 17.61 -6.13 6.76
C ARG A 336 18.01 -6.06 8.23
N GLN A 337 19.23 -5.67 8.52
CA GLN A 337 19.72 -5.50 9.90
C GLN A 337 18.87 -4.48 10.66
N ASN A 338 18.48 -3.38 10.01
CA ASN A 338 17.60 -2.39 10.61
C ASN A 338 16.24 -2.98 10.97
N MET A 339 15.64 -3.80 10.11
CA MET A 339 14.38 -4.48 10.45
C MET A 339 14.58 -5.53 11.55
N GLN A 340 15.66 -6.31 11.52
CA GLN A 340 15.98 -7.27 12.58
C GLN A 340 16.12 -6.58 13.95
N ASN A 341 16.73 -5.41 13.99
CA ASN A 341 16.85 -4.61 15.22
C ASN A 341 15.48 -4.21 15.80
N VAL A 342 14.48 -4.00 14.96
CA VAL A 342 13.09 -3.81 15.44
C VAL A 342 12.55 -5.10 16.03
N CYS A 343 12.67 -6.23 15.33
CA CYS A 343 12.18 -7.53 15.78
C CYS A 343 12.76 -7.93 17.15
N LEU A 344 14.06 -7.65 17.37
CA LEU A 344 14.80 -8.00 18.58
C LEU A 344 14.31 -7.28 19.86
N ASN A 345 13.45 -6.29 19.75
CA ASN A 345 12.81 -5.70 20.94
C ASN A 345 11.79 -6.64 21.58
N CYS A 346 11.28 -7.64 20.86
CA CYS A 346 10.27 -8.61 21.32
C CYS A 346 10.70 -10.05 21.13
N HIS A 347 11.51 -10.36 20.11
CA HIS A 347 11.94 -11.71 19.74
C HIS A 347 13.43 -11.90 20.03
N ASN A 348 13.86 -13.16 20.24
CA ASN A 348 15.28 -13.48 20.36
C ASN A 348 15.95 -13.67 18.99
N GLN A 349 17.28 -13.60 18.95
CA GLN A 349 18.08 -13.68 17.72
C GLN A 349 17.78 -14.95 16.91
N ALA A 350 17.75 -16.12 17.53
CA ALA A 350 17.53 -17.39 16.85
C ALA A 350 16.14 -17.42 16.15
N TRP A 351 15.13 -16.85 16.77
CA TRP A 351 13.80 -16.74 16.16
C TRP A 351 13.84 -15.83 14.92
N VAL A 352 14.50 -14.68 15.02
CA VAL A 352 14.61 -13.71 13.90
C VAL A 352 15.39 -14.33 12.74
N ASP A 353 16.51 -15.00 13.02
CA ASP A 353 17.33 -15.66 12.00
C ASP A 353 16.55 -16.78 11.27
N ASN A 354 15.82 -17.60 12.03
CA ASN A 354 14.99 -18.66 11.47
C ASN A 354 13.83 -18.11 10.65
N PHE A 355 13.20 -17.02 11.09
CA PHE A 355 12.19 -16.34 10.29
C PHE A 355 12.72 -15.90 8.93
N TYR A 356 13.88 -15.23 8.87
CA TYR A 356 14.47 -14.81 7.61
C TYR A 356 14.92 -15.98 6.73
N THR A 357 15.39 -17.07 7.32
CA THR A 357 15.71 -18.29 6.59
C THR A 357 14.46 -18.86 5.89
N GLN A 358 13.33 -18.94 6.60
CA GLN A 358 12.07 -19.42 6.04
C GLN A 358 11.51 -18.46 4.97
N TYR A 359 11.54 -17.17 5.25
CA TYR A 359 11.09 -16.14 4.31
C TYR A 359 11.90 -16.15 3.00
N ASP A 360 13.23 -16.16 3.10
CA ASP A 360 14.09 -16.22 1.92
C ASP A 360 13.89 -17.50 1.12
N ALA A 361 13.68 -18.64 1.79
CA ALA A 361 13.40 -19.91 1.12
C ALA A 361 12.07 -19.86 0.32
N LEU A 362 11.03 -19.22 0.84
CA LEU A 362 9.78 -19.05 0.10
C LEU A 362 9.94 -18.11 -1.10
N VAL A 363 10.67 -17.01 -0.93
CA VAL A 363 10.95 -16.06 -2.01
C VAL A 363 11.75 -16.75 -3.13
N GLU A 364 12.77 -17.54 -2.79
CA GLU A 364 13.57 -18.28 -3.79
C GLU A 364 12.78 -19.43 -4.43
N LEU A 365 11.89 -20.10 -3.72
CA LEU A 365 10.95 -21.06 -4.30
C LEU A 365 10.10 -20.40 -5.39
N TYR A 366 9.48 -19.27 -5.08
CA TYR A 366 8.69 -18.50 -6.04
C TYR A 366 9.53 -18.05 -7.24
N ASN A 367 10.72 -17.50 -6.99
CA ASN A 367 11.61 -17.01 -8.04
C ASN A 367 12.06 -18.12 -8.98
N ASN A 368 12.51 -19.25 -8.44
CA ASN A 368 13.09 -20.32 -9.24
C ASN A 368 12.01 -21.11 -10.00
N LYS A 369 10.89 -21.38 -9.34
CA LYS A 369 9.86 -22.23 -9.93
C LYS A 369 8.93 -21.49 -10.88
N PHE A 370 8.58 -20.23 -10.60
CA PHE A 370 7.55 -19.53 -11.35
C PHE A 370 8.02 -18.22 -11.98
N ALA A 371 8.66 -17.33 -11.22
CA ALA A 371 8.90 -15.97 -11.70
C ALA A 371 9.98 -15.90 -12.80
N ARG A 372 11.13 -16.56 -12.63
CA ARG A 372 12.19 -16.58 -13.64
C ARG A 372 11.77 -17.33 -14.91
N PRO A 373 11.22 -18.56 -14.81
CA PRO A 373 10.70 -19.25 -16.00
C PRO A 373 9.59 -18.47 -16.69
N GLY A 374 8.64 -17.93 -15.93
CA GLY A 374 7.54 -17.15 -16.49
C GLY A 374 8.01 -15.88 -17.19
N ALA A 375 8.97 -15.14 -16.61
CA ALA A 375 9.55 -13.95 -17.23
C ALA A 375 10.26 -14.30 -18.57
N ALA A 376 11.04 -15.38 -18.60
CA ALA A 376 11.71 -15.81 -19.82
C ALA A 376 10.72 -16.24 -20.92
N LEU A 377 9.63 -16.89 -20.54
CA LEU A 377 8.55 -17.24 -21.47
C LEU A 377 7.81 -15.98 -21.98
N ASN A 378 7.52 -15.01 -21.11
CA ASN A 378 6.86 -13.77 -21.48
C ASN A 378 7.71 -12.90 -22.43
N GLU A 379 9.03 -12.89 -22.24
CA GLU A 379 9.96 -12.20 -23.13
C GLU A 379 9.90 -12.78 -24.55
N LEU A 380 9.89 -14.11 -24.69
CA LEU A 380 9.75 -14.79 -25.98
C LEU A 380 8.33 -14.62 -26.56
N ALA A 381 7.30 -14.65 -25.74
CA ALA A 381 5.92 -14.48 -26.17
C ALA A 381 5.68 -13.14 -26.87
N ALA A 382 6.37 -12.08 -26.45
CA ALA A 382 6.24 -10.75 -27.06
C ALA A 382 6.55 -10.75 -28.57
N ALA A 383 7.49 -11.57 -29.04
CA ALA A 383 7.86 -11.68 -30.44
C ALA A 383 6.88 -12.53 -31.30
N VAL A 384 6.02 -13.31 -30.63
CA VAL A 384 5.03 -14.17 -31.33
C VAL A 384 3.72 -13.44 -31.57
N LYS A 385 3.39 -12.42 -30.74
CA LYS A 385 2.14 -11.68 -30.85
C LYS A 385 2.03 -10.93 -32.18
N GLU A 386 0.82 -10.84 -32.70
CA GLU A 386 0.54 -10.03 -33.90
C GLU A 386 0.81 -8.54 -33.64
N LEU A 387 0.36 -8.06 -32.49
CA LEU A 387 0.64 -6.70 -32.01
C LEU A 387 1.61 -6.78 -30.82
N PRO A 388 2.83 -6.24 -30.91
CA PRO A 388 3.81 -6.29 -29.81
C PRO A 388 3.49 -5.25 -28.72
N VAL A 389 2.21 -5.17 -28.35
CA VAL A 389 1.69 -4.29 -27.31
C VAL A 389 1.28 -5.15 -26.11
N ALA A 390 1.43 -4.62 -24.90
CA ALA A 390 1.00 -5.30 -23.69
C ALA A 390 -0.53 -5.46 -23.65
N PHE A 391 -0.99 -6.54 -23.03
CA PHE A 391 -2.41 -6.87 -22.82
C PHE A 391 -3.25 -7.11 -24.08
N THR A 392 -2.61 -7.40 -25.22
CA THR A 392 -3.30 -7.76 -26.47
C THR A 392 -3.55 -9.26 -26.62
N HIS A 393 -2.99 -10.08 -25.75
CA HIS A 393 -3.17 -11.53 -25.74
C HIS A 393 -3.43 -12.06 -24.33
N GLU A 394 -4.18 -13.14 -24.19
CA GLU A 394 -4.51 -13.74 -22.87
C GLU A 394 -3.29 -14.14 -22.03
N ALA A 395 -2.16 -14.47 -22.69
CA ALA A 395 -0.92 -14.75 -21.99
C ALA A 395 -0.35 -13.55 -21.21
N ASP A 396 -0.57 -12.33 -21.70
CA ASP A 396 -0.15 -11.11 -21.00
C ASP A 396 -0.92 -10.94 -19.67
N TRP A 397 -2.24 -11.17 -19.73
CA TRP A 397 -3.11 -11.10 -18.55
C TRP A 397 -2.77 -12.17 -17.53
N ALA A 398 -2.60 -13.42 -17.98
CA ALA A 398 -2.21 -14.52 -17.10
C ALA A 398 -0.85 -14.29 -16.45
N TRP A 399 0.12 -13.76 -17.21
CA TRP A 399 1.42 -13.39 -16.67
C TRP A 399 1.31 -12.26 -15.64
N TRP A 400 0.51 -11.23 -15.94
CA TRP A 400 0.25 -10.11 -15.02
C TRP A 400 -0.31 -10.59 -13.67
N GLU A 401 -1.37 -11.39 -13.70
CA GLU A 401 -1.96 -11.97 -12.48
C GLU A 401 -0.92 -12.74 -11.67
N LEU A 402 -0.17 -13.61 -12.31
CA LEU A 402 0.80 -14.50 -11.67
C LEU A 402 1.86 -13.74 -10.87
N TRP A 403 2.44 -12.67 -11.44
CA TRP A 403 3.51 -11.97 -10.73
C TRP A 403 3.07 -10.73 -9.99
N HIS A 404 2.13 -9.96 -10.56
CA HIS A 404 1.70 -8.68 -10.01
C HIS A 404 0.77 -8.86 -8.81
N HIS A 405 -0.18 -9.79 -8.89
CA HIS A 405 -1.12 -10.06 -7.82
C HIS A 405 -0.63 -11.21 -6.93
N GLU A 406 -0.61 -12.41 -7.42
CA GLU A 406 -0.44 -13.63 -6.64
C GLU A 406 0.97 -13.77 -6.06
N GLY A 407 1.99 -13.51 -6.86
CA GLY A 407 3.39 -13.58 -6.41
C GLY A 407 3.74 -12.50 -5.38
N ARG A 408 3.16 -11.31 -5.49
CA ARG A 408 3.30 -10.25 -4.49
C ARG A 408 2.60 -10.64 -3.19
N ARG A 409 1.36 -11.15 -3.25
CA ARG A 409 0.60 -11.62 -2.08
C ARG A 409 1.34 -12.71 -1.31
N ALA A 410 1.88 -13.70 -2.02
CA ALA A 410 2.66 -14.78 -1.39
C ALA A 410 3.83 -14.24 -0.56
N ARG A 411 4.58 -13.29 -1.10
CA ARG A 411 5.73 -12.69 -0.41
C ARG A 411 5.33 -11.76 0.72
N HIS A 412 4.30 -10.93 0.52
CA HIS A 412 3.77 -10.06 1.58
C HIS A 412 3.21 -10.89 2.74
N GLY A 413 2.43 -11.95 2.43
CA GLY A 413 1.92 -12.89 3.42
C GLY A 413 3.04 -13.49 4.25
N ALA A 414 4.10 -14.00 3.60
CA ALA A 414 5.25 -14.56 4.29
C ALA A 414 6.02 -13.52 5.11
N ALA A 415 6.23 -12.31 4.58
CA ALA A 415 6.94 -11.23 5.26
C ALA A 415 6.24 -10.77 6.54
N MET A 416 4.91 -10.81 6.57
CA MET A 416 4.08 -10.31 7.66
C MET A 416 3.37 -11.43 8.44
N MET A 417 3.68 -12.70 8.13
CA MET A 417 3.15 -13.91 8.80
C MET A 417 1.62 -14.04 8.69
N GLY A 418 1.06 -13.66 7.53
CA GLY A 418 -0.33 -13.92 7.15
C GLY A 418 -0.45 -15.25 6.42
N PRO A 419 -0.98 -16.31 7.05
CA PRO A 419 -0.95 -17.66 6.48
C PRO A 419 -1.86 -17.83 5.28
N ASP A 420 -3.00 -17.16 5.23
CA ASP A 420 -3.95 -17.25 4.12
C ASP A 420 -3.36 -16.61 2.85
N TYR A 421 -2.80 -15.41 2.98
CA TYR A 421 -2.13 -14.72 1.89
C TYR A 421 -0.81 -15.37 1.47
N THR A 422 -0.11 -16.06 2.37
CA THR A 422 1.06 -16.85 2.00
C THR A 422 0.69 -18.06 1.16
N HIS A 423 -0.33 -18.81 1.58
CA HIS A 423 -0.68 -20.10 0.99
C HIS A 423 -1.81 -19.99 -0.03
N TRP A 424 -3.05 -19.67 0.38
CA TRP A 424 -4.22 -19.76 -0.51
C TRP A 424 -4.26 -18.65 -1.55
N HIS A 425 -4.15 -17.40 -1.13
CA HIS A 425 -4.11 -16.23 -2.02
C HIS A 425 -2.72 -15.96 -2.61
N GLY A 426 -1.74 -16.76 -2.27
CA GLY A 426 -0.35 -16.63 -2.72
C GLY A 426 0.12 -17.85 -3.49
N THR A 427 0.89 -18.74 -2.87
CA THR A 427 1.58 -19.84 -3.56
C THR A 427 0.64 -20.81 -4.29
N TYR A 428 -0.55 -21.06 -3.75
CA TYR A 428 -1.56 -21.89 -4.41
C TYR A 428 -2.08 -21.21 -5.69
N GLU A 429 -2.45 -19.93 -5.61
CA GLU A 429 -2.95 -19.21 -6.79
C GLU A 429 -1.85 -19.00 -7.83
N VAL A 430 -0.61 -18.71 -7.43
CA VAL A 430 0.54 -18.70 -8.35
C VAL A 430 0.64 -20.00 -9.14
N ALA A 431 0.58 -21.15 -8.45
CA ALA A 431 0.66 -22.46 -9.12
C ALA A 431 -0.55 -22.72 -10.01
N LYS A 432 -1.76 -22.39 -9.51
CA LYS A 432 -3.00 -22.54 -10.28
C LYS A 432 -2.94 -21.72 -11.57
N THR A 433 -2.65 -20.42 -11.48
CA THR A 433 -2.59 -19.53 -12.66
C THR A 433 -1.51 -19.96 -13.62
N PHE A 434 -0.32 -20.36 -13.13
CA PHE A 434 0.74 -20.86 -14.01
C PHE A 434 0.29 -22.05 -14.86
N TYR A 435 -0.29 -23.09 -14.24
CA TYR A 435 -0.62 -24.33 -14.95
C TYR A 435 -1.96 -24.27 -15.70
N THR A 436 -2.95 -23.52 -15.22
CA THR A 436 -4.31 -23.56 -15.77
C THR A 436 -4.67 -22.37 -16.65
N HIS A 437 -3.88 -21.29 -16.63
CA HIS A 437 -4.09 -20.10 -17.44
C HIS A 437 -2.86 -19.77 -18.28
N TYR A 438 -1.69 -19.56 -17.66
CA TYR A 438 -0.51 -19.09 -18.38
C TYR A 438 0.03 -20.12 -19.39
N VAL A 439 0.24 -21.37 -18.98
CA VAL A 439 0.71 -22.43 -19.88
C VAL A 439 -0.26 -22.70 -21.05
N PRO A 440 -1.58 -22.80 -20.84
CA PRO A 440 -2.54 -22.90 -21.95
C PRO A 440 -2.50 -21.71 -22.90
N ALA A 441 -2.47 -20.47 -22.37
CA ALA A 441 -2.39 -19.27 -23.18
C ALA A 441 -1.13 -19.19 -24.04
N LEU A 442 0.03 -19.61 -23.49
CA LEU A 442 1.26 -19.72 -24.26
C LEU A 442 1.18 -20.78 -25.39
N ARG A 443 0.52 -21.90 -25.13
CA ARG A 443 0.30 -22.92 -26.17
C ARG A 443 -0.56 -22.41 -27.33
N HIS A 444 -1.63 -21.70 -26.98
CA HIS A 444 -2.50 -21.04 -27.96
C HIS A 444 -1.71 -20.02 -28.80
N LEU A 445 -0.94 -19.15 -28.16
CA LEU A 445 -0.08 -18.19 -28.85
C LEU A 445 0.94 -18.85 -29.78
N ILE A 446 1.52 -20.00 -29.39
CA ILE A 446 2.43 -20.78 -30.21
C ILE A 446 1.69 -21.30 -31.46
N GLU A 447 0.50 -21.85 -31.34
CA GLU A 447 -0.33 -22.32 -32.44
C GLU A 447 -0.63 -21.17 -33.42
N GLU A 448 -1.11 -20.04 -32.95
CA GLU A 448 -1.33 -18.83 -33.75
C GLU A 448 -0.06 -18.37 -34.50
N GLY A 449 1.08 -18.36 -33.82
CA GLY A 449 2.36 -17.99 -34.44
C GLY A 449 2.81 -18.93 -35.55
N LEU A 450 2.63 -20.24 -35.35
CA LEU A 450 2.98 -21.28 -36.34
C LEU A 450 2.05 -21.24 -37.58
N GLU A 451 0.78 -20.87 -37.38
CA GLU A 451 -0.24 -20.82 -38.45
C GLU A 451 -0.31 -19.46 -39.16
N SER A 452 0.41 -18.43 -38.66
CA SER A 452 0.33 -17.04 -39.12
C SER A 452 0.69 -16.79 -40.58
N GLY A 453 1.42 -17.73 -41.22
CA GLY A 453 2.03 -17.51 -42.55
C GLY A 453 3.24 -16.55 -42.55
N ASP A 454 3.52 -15.90 -41.42
CA ASP A 454 4.70 -15.05 -41.24
C ASP A 454 5.89 -15.88 -40.77
N VAL A 455 6.98 -15.84 -41.51
CA VAL A 455 8.18 -16.64 -41.23
C VAL A 455 8.83 -16.26 -39.90
N GLN A 456 8.85 -14.95 -39.56
CA GLN A 456 9.48 -14.46 -38.33
C GLN A 456 8.65 -14.84 -37.11
N ARG A 457 7.32 -14.68 -37.18
CA ARG A 457 6.40 -15.12 -36.11
C ARG A 457 6.48 -16.62 -35.89
N ALA A 458 6.52 -17.43 -36.98
CA ALA A 458 6.63 -18.86 -36.86
C ALA A 458 7.99 -19.31 -36.26
N GLU A 459 9.08 -18.60 -36.51
CA GLU A 459 10.38 -18.85 -35.89
C GLU A 459 10.35 -18.50 -34.40
N ALA A 460 9.79 -17.34 -34.03
CA ALA A 460 9.59 -16.93 -32.65
C ALA A 460 8.69 -17.91 -31.87
N ALA A 461 7.62 -18.42 -32.52
CA ALA A 461 6.75 -19.42 -31.93
C ALA A 461 7.48 -20.74 -31.62
N ARG A 462 8.37 -21.20 -32.53
CA ARG A 462 9.21 -22.37 -32.27
C ARG A 462 10.18 -22.15 -31.12
N ALA A 463 10.75 -20.96 -30.99
CA ALA A 463 11.63 -20.63 -29.88
C ALA A 463 10.86 -20.62 -28.53
N LEU A 464 9.67 -20.03 -28.50
CA LEU A 464 8.78 -20.06 -27.35
C LEU A 464 8.35 -21.48 -27.00
N GLN A 465 7.98 -22.31 -28.00
CA GLN A 465 7.64 -23.72 -27.81
C GLN A 465 8.79 -24.48 -27.14
N ALA A 466 10.00 -24.36 -27.71
CA ALA A 466 11.18 -25.02 -27.15
C ALA A 466 11.46 -24.64 -25.71
N LYS A 467 11.32 -23.35 -25.38
CA LYS A 467 11.49 -22.86 -24.01
C LYS A 467 10.39 -23.34 -23.06
N LEU A 468 9.14 -23.37 -23.51
CA LEU A 468 8.02 -23.90 -22.73
C LEU A 468 8.23 -25.41 -22.45
N GLU A 469 8.67 -26.18 -23.44
CA GLU A 469 9.00 -27.60 -23.27
C GLU A 469 10.18 -27.81 -22.31
N GLU A 470 11.23 -26.98 -22.38
CA GLU A 470 12.35 -27.00 -21.43
C GLU A 470 11.85 -26.79 -20.00
N VAL A 471 11.05 -25.75 -19.78
CA VAL A 471 10.49 -25.42 -18.46
C VAL A 471 9.63 -26.55 -17.93
N LEU A 472 8.67 -27.04 -18.72
CA LEU A 472 7.74 -28.09 -18.29
C LEU A 472 8.39 -29.47 -18.09
N ASN A 473 9.52 -29.75 -18.71
CA ASN A 473 10.30 -30.98 -18.50
C ASN A 473 11.34 -30.86 -17.37
N SER A 474 11.49 -29.68 -16.78
CA SER A 474 12.40 -29.51 -15.65
C SER A 474 11.93 -30.29 -14.41
N GLU A 475 12.81 -30.48 -13.44
CA GLU A 475 12.51 -31.17 -12.18
C GLU A 475 11.33 -30.52 -11.42
N ASP A 476 11.20 -29.21 -11.50
CA ASP A 476 10.14 -28.46 -10.81
C ASP A 476 8.75 -28.66 -11.42
N HIS A 477 8.66 -28.97 -12.74
CA HIS A 477 7.40 -28.93 -13.48
C HIS A 477 6.99 -30.25 -14.14
N ARG A 478 7.91 -31.20 -14.34
CA ARG A 478 7.66 -32.46 -15.11
C ARG A 478 6.52 -33.31 -14.54
N TRP A 479 6.21 -33.18 -13.25
CA TRP A 479 5.07 -33.85 -12.63
C TRP A 479 3.74 -33.43 -13.28
N PHE A 480 3.62 -32.19 -13.73
CA PHE A 480 2.44 -31.68 -14.43
C PHE A 480 2.21 -32.40 -15.77
N LEU A 481 3.26 -32.89 -16.37
CA LEU A 481 3.21 -33.72 -17.61
C LEU A 481 3.01 -35.23 -17.32
N GLY A 482 2.85 -35.61 -16.06
CA GLY A 482 2.82 -37.03 -15.65
C GLY A 482 4.17 -37.76 -15.80
N LYS A 483 5.27 -37.00 -15.88
CA LYS A 483 6.64 -37.54 -16.15
C LYS A 483 7.50 -37.63 -14.89
N MET A 484 6.90 -37.86 -13.74
CA MET A 484 7.66 -38.08 -12.49
C MET A 484 8.42 -39.38 -12.58
N ASP A 485 9.73 -39.38 -12.27
CA ASP A 485 10.46 -40.64 -12.23
C ASP A 485 10.08 -41.47 -10.97
N PRO A 486 10.29 -42.83 -11.04
CA PRO A 486 9.87 -43.70 -9.95
C PRO A 486 10.52 -43.38 -8.57
N GLU A 487 11.78 -42.92 -8.58
CA GLU A 487 12.48 -42.57 -7.34
C GLU A 487 11.90 -41.30 -6.73
N GLU A 488 11.58 -40.30 -7.54
CA GLU A 488 10.91 -39.08 -7.09
C GLU A 488 9.51 -39.40 -6.52
N ALA A 489 8.75 -40.23 -7.23
CA ALA A 489 7.44 -40.69 -6.78
C ALA A 489 7.52 -41.39 -5.40
N ALA A 490 8.49 -42.29 -5.25
CA ALA A 490 8.74 -43.02 -4.00
C ALA A 490 9.13 -42.05 -2.85
N ARG A 491 10.04 -41.09 -3.09
CA ARG A 491 10.42 -40.06 -2.11
C ARG A 491 9.23 -39.23 -1.65
N ARG A 492 8.38 -38.82 -2.58
CA ARG A 492 7.16 -38.03 -2.28
C ARG A 492 6.15 -38.84 -1.48
N GLN A 493 5.96 -40.11 -1.84
CA GLN A 493 5.08 -41.00 -1.08
C GLN A 493 5.62 -41.22 0.35
N GLN A 494 6.91 -41.53 0.49
CA GLN A 494 7.54 -41.67 1.80
C GLN A 494 7.37 -40.39 2.65
N ALA A 495 7.64 -39.20 2.08
CA ALA A 495 7.47 -37.94 2.79
C ALA A 495 6.02 -37.70 3.22
N ALA A 496 5.04 -38.08 2.40
CA ALA A 496 3.62 -38.01 2.75
C ALA A 496 3.23 -38.96 3.89
N GLU A 497 3.78 -40.18 3.88
CA GLU A 497 3.57 -41.14 4.94
C GLU A 497 4.22 -40.71 6.27
N GLU A 498 5.45 -40.22 6.23
CA GLU A 498 6.14 -39.65 7.38
C GLU A 498 5.38 -38.46 7.96
N PHE A 499 4.87 -37.55 7.10
CA PHE A 499 4.04 -36.43 7.52
C PHE A 499 2.77 -36.91 8.26
N LYS A 500 2.04 -37.85 7.66
CA LYS A 500 0.86 -38.45 8.30
C LYS A 500 1.18 -39.11 9.66
N ALA A 501 2.31 -39.82 9.73
CA ALA A 501 2.74 -40.49 10.96
C ALA A 501 3.06 -39.52 12.10
N ARG A 502 3.45 -38.27 11.81
CA ARG A 502 3.69 -37.27 12.85
C ARG A 502 2.42 -36.81 13.55
N TYR A 503 1.28 -36.87 12.88
CA TYR A 503 -0.02 -36.39 13.39
C TYR A 503 -0.96 -37.51 13.82
N ASN A 504 -0.62 -38.77 13.61
CA ASN A 504 -1.43 -39.92 13.98
C ASN A 504 -0.93 -40.60 15.30
N LYS A 505 -0.26 -39.83 16.15
CA LYS A 505 0.24 -40.30 17.45
C LYS A 505 -0.77 -40.03 18.56
#